data_2511a05701083cfd64a8f2d17684661d
#
_entry.id   2511a05701083cfd64a8f2d17684661d
#
_cell.length_a   1.000
_cell.length_b   1.000
_cell.length_c   1.000
_cell.angle_alpha   90.00
_cell.angle_beta   90.00
_cell.angle_gamma   90.00
#
_symmetry.space_group_name_H-M   'P 1'
#
loop_
_entity.id
_entity.type
_entity.pdbx_description
1 polymer ?
#
loop_
_entity_poly.entity_id
_entity_poly.type
_entity_poly.pdbx_seq_one_letter_code
_entity_poly.pdbx_strand_id
1 'polypeptide(L)'
;MTRRGVVLVVLLIAAAIVAAGSWLVWDKFYREAPQSASITGDADSTFLYGSIGNESTIGLPYWVVVVLPRVFGERYLPGPGGYAAVVPWEEGRELPVGFAKKRVGVDRVGFNCALCHTTARRLPDHDTPRIVAAGALHAADVRRLADFFTSAASDARFNADTILTEIDLAYRLSVLDRLLYRYVWIPRSRERLLALGRELTSPHAATGDARSAPFPTSPIR
;
A
#
# COMPACT_ATOMS: atom_id res chain seq x y z
N MET A 1 -6.08 -27.53 -47.34
CA MET A 1 -6.48 -27.80 -45.94
C MET A 1 -7.96 -28.22 -45.97
N THR A 2 -8.31 -29.31 -45.30
CA THR A 2 -9.72 -29.71 -45.18
C THR A 2 -10.48 -28.73 -44.25
N ARG A 3 -11.79 -28.56 -44.45
CA ARG A 3 -12.61 -27.69 -43.59
C ARG A 3 -12.47 -28.02 -42.10
N ARG A 4 -12.29 -29.30 -41.77
CA ARG A 4 -12.03 -29.76 -40.39
C ARG A 4 -10.70 -29.30 -39.86
N GLY A 5 -9.64 -29.26 -40.69
CA GLY A 5 -8.31 -28.73 -40.28
C GLY A 5 -8.33 -27.24 -39.99
N VAL A 6 -9.08 -26.46 -40.79
CA VAL A 6 -9.23 -25.00 -40.54
C VAL A 6 -9.97 -24.75 -39.24
N VAL A 7 -11.07 -25.48 -38.97
CA VAL A 7 -11.82 -25.35 -37.72
C VAL A 7 -10.95 -25.70 -36.52
N LEU A 8 -10.16 -26.77 -36.57
CA LEU A 8 -9.24 -27.15 -35.49
C LEU A 8 -8.20 -26.06 -35.20
N VAL A 9 -7.60 -25.49 -36.24
CA VAL A 9 -6.61 -24.38 -36.08
C VAL A 9 -7.25 -23.17 -35.43
N VAL A 10 -8.47 -22.78 -35.86
CA VAL A 10 -9.19 -21.64 -35.27
C VAL A 10 -9.49 -21.89 -33.78
N LEU A 11 -9.93 -23.10 -33.42
CA LEU A 11 -10.20 -23.46 -32.03
C LEU A 11 -8.93 -23.44 -31.17
N LEU A 12 -7.80 -23.92 -31.68
CA LEU A 12 -6.51 -23.87 -30.97
C LEU A 12 -6.04 -22.46 -30.76
N ILE A 13 -6.17 -21.57 -31.75
CA ILE A 13 -5.82 -20.14 -31.62
C ILE A 13 -6.74 -19.49 -30.58
N ALA A 14 -8.03 -19.73 -30.62
CA ALA A 14 -8.99 -19.20 -29.65
C ALA A 14 -8.64 -19.67 -28.21
N ALA A 15 -8.35 -20.96 -28.04
CA ALA A 15 -7.94 -21.51 -26.77
C ALA A 15 -6.63 -20.88 -26.23
N ALA A 16 -5.64 -20.68 -27.12
CA ALA A 16 -4.39 -20.02 -26.77
C ALA A 16 -4.59 -18.56 -26.34
N ILE A 17 -5.45 -17.81 -27.02
CA ILE A 17 -5.81 -16.43 -26.66
C ILE A 17 -6.49 -16.38 -25.29
N VAL A 18 -7.45 -17.29 -25.03
CA VAL A 18 -8.14 -17.37 -23.74
C VAL A 18 -7.15 -17.72 -22.62
N ALA A 19 -6.28 -18.69 -22.84
CA ALA A 19 -5.26 -19.10 -21.86
C ALA A 19 -4.28 -17.95 -21.56
N ALA A 20 -3.78 -17.26 -22.59
CA ALA A 20 -2.89 -16.12 -22.41
C ALA A 20 -3.58 -14.94 -21.68
N GLY A 21 -4.83 -14.65 -22.03
CA GLY A 21 -5.63 -13.62 -21.36
C GLY A 21 -5.89 -13.95 -19.88
N SER A 22 -6.26 -15.21 -19.59
CA SER A 22 -6.47 -15.68 -18.22
C SER A 22 -5.19 -15.61 -17.39
N TRP A 23 -4.06 -16.04 -17.95
CA TRP A 23 -2.76 -15.94 -17.30
C TRP A 23 -2.37 -14.49 -17.02
N LEU A 24 -2.59 -13.58 -17.98
CA LEU A 24 -2.32 -12.15 -17.82
C LEU A 24 -3.16 -11.53 -16.69
N VAL A 25 -4.46 -11.85 -16.63
CA VAL A 25 -5.33 -11.40 -15.56
C VAL A 25 -4.85 -11.93 -14.21
N TRP A 26 -4.50 -13.21 -14.14
CA TRP A 26 -3.98 -13.80 -12.92
C TRP A 26 -2.65 -13.12 -12.49
N ASP A 27 -1.69 -12.94 -13.40
CA ASP A 27 -0.40 -12.31 -13.12
C ASP A 27 -0.55 -10.87 -12.62
N LYS A 28 -1.43 -10.07 -13.25
CA LYS A 28 -1.57 -8.63 -12.98
C LYS A 28 -2.48 -8.29 -11.81
N PHE A 29 -3.34 -9.21 -11.37
CA PHE A 29 -4.33 -8.91 -10.33
C PHE A 29 -4.23 -9.80 -9.09
N TYR A 30 -3.78 -11.04 -9.23
CA TYR A 30 -3.89 -12.05 -8.16
C TYR A 30 -2.56 -12.71 -7.76
N ARG A 31 -1.55 -12.73 -8.64
CA ARG A 31 -0.29 -13.37 -8.32
C ARG A 31 0.41 -12.70 -7.14
N GLU A 32 0.56 -13.41 -6.05
CA GLU A 32 1.29 -12.97 -4.87
C GLU A 32 2.77 -13.37 -4.93
N ALA A 33 3.62 -12.51 -4.38
CA ALA A 33 5.01 -12.83 -4.11
C ALA A 33 5.31 -12.58 -2.61
N PRO A 34 6.20 -13.39 -2.01
CA PRO A 34 6.66 -13.15 -0.64
C PRO A 34 7.36 -11.80 -0.54
N GLN A 35 7.32 -11.20 0.64
CA GLN A 35 8.13 -10.00 0.91
C GLN A 35 9.62 -10.35 0.95
N SER A 36 10.46 -9.34 0.76
CA SER A 36 11.92 -9.46 0.83
C SER A 36 12.37 -10.01 2.19
N ALA A 37 13.40 -10.85 2.18
CA ALA A 37 14.05 -11.36 3.39
C ALA A 37 14.63 -10.22 4.28
N SER A 38 14.95 -9.07 3.71
CA SER A 38 15.37 -7.89 4.49
C SER A 38 14.27 -7.31 5.38
N ILE A 39 13.01 -7.68 5.15
CA ILE A 39 11.87 -7.31 5.98
C ILE A 39 11.50 -8.47 6.91
N THR A 40 11.43 -9.69 6.39
CA THR A 40 10.91 -10.86 7.13
C THR A 40 11.98 -11.61 7.95
N GLY A 41 13.25 -11.26 7.80
CA GLY A 41 14.36 -11.90 8.50
C GLY A 41 14.66 -11.38 9.91
N ASP A 42 14.03 -10.28 10.31
CA ASP A 42 14.20 -9.63 11.60
C ASP A 42 12.82 -9.25 12.19
N ALA A 43 12.64 -9.45 13.50
CA ALA A 43 11.36 -9.24 14.17
C ALA A 43 10.92 -7.78 14.16
N ASP A 44 11.83 -6.84 14.41
CA ASP A 44 11.53 -5.41 14.41
C ASP A 44 11.17 -4.93 13.00
N SER A 45 11.95 -5.32 11.99
CA SER A 45 11.65 -5.00 10.58
C SER A 45 10.33 -5.61 10.13
N THR A 46 10.03 -6.86 10.57
CA THR A 46 8.75 -7.51 10.28
C THR A 46 7.59 -6.75 10.91
N PHE A 47 7.72 -6.32 12.16
CA PHE A 47 6.68 -5.53 12.82
C PHE A 47 6.49 -4.17 12.14
N LEU A 48 7.58 -3.46 11.83
CA LEU A 48 7.54 -2.08 11.30
C LEU A 48 7.09 -2.03 9.83
N TYR A 49 7.47 -3.02 9.00
CA TYR A 49 7.30 -2.98 7.54
C TYR A 49 6.68 -4.25 6.95
N GLY A 50 6.42 -5.27 7.79
CA GLY A 50 5.88 -6.55 7.36
C GLY A 50 4.41 -6.47 6.94
N SER A 51 4.06 -7.24 5.91
CA SER A 51 2.69 -7.41 5.47
C SER A 51 1.88 -8.23 6.46
N ILE A 52 0.68 -7.77 6.76
CA ILE A 52 -0.33 -8.54 7.51
C ILE A 52 -1.38 -9.18 6.59
N GLY A 53 -1.16 -9.13 5.26
CA GLY A 53 -2.02 -9.78 4.26
C GLY A 53 -3.17 -8.91 3.73
N ASN A 54 -3.25 -7.65 4.14
CA ASN A 54 -4.35 -6.76 3.74
C ASN A 54 -4.15 -6.07 2.38
N GLU A 55 -3.01 -6.26 1.71
CA GLU A 55 -2.71 -5.64 0.41
C GLU A 55 -3.64 -6.13 -0.71
N SER A 56 -4.17 -7.35 -0.59
CA SER A 56 -5.14 -7.90 -1.55
C SER A 56 -6.49 -7.19 -1.47
N THR A 57 -6.91 -6.77 -0.28
CA THR A 57 -8.23 -6.19 0.00
C THR A 57 -8.23 -4.67 0.00
N ILE A 58 -7.33 -4.04 0.75
CA ILE A 58 -7.29 -2.59 0.95
C ILE A 58 -6.03 -1.92 0.37
N GLY A 59 -5.06 -2.71 -0.11
CA GLY A 59 -3.78 -2.19 -0.60
C GLY A 59 -3.93 -1.23 -1.77
N LEU A 60 -3.16 -0.15 -1.70
CA LEU A 60 -3.02 0.86 -2.76
C LEU A 60 -1.84 0.49 -3.67
N PRO A 61 -1.92 0.71 -4.99
CA PRO A 61 -0.77 0.53 -5.86
C PRO A 61 0.42 1.37 -5.39
N TYR A 62 1.59 0.73 -5.29
CA TYR A 62 2.81 1.33 -4.74
C TYR A 62 3.14 2.68 -5.36
N TRP A 63 3.15 2.77 -6.70
CA TRP A 63 3.50 4.01 -7.39
C TRP A 63 2.51 5.15 -7.13
N VAL A 64 1.22 4.85 -6.93
CA VAL A 64 0.24 5.88 -6.53
C VAL A 64 0.61 6.41 -5.14
N VAL A 65 0.89 5.52 -4.17
CA VAL A 65 1.27 5.94 -2.81
C VAL A 65 2.52 6.82 -2.81
N VAL A 66 3.55 6.42 -3.57
CA VAL A 66 4.83 7.16 -3.64
C VAL A 66 4.68 8.57 -4.20
N VAL A 67 3.82 8.76 -5.21
CA VAL A 67 3.67 10.08 -5.84
C VAL A 67 2.65 10.99 -5.17
N LEU A 68 1.75 10.46 -4.31
CA LEU A 68 0.76 11.27 -3.61
C LEU A 68 1.34 12.50 -2.90
N PRO A 69 2.42 12.39 -2.09
CA PRO A 69 3.00 13.56 -1.43
C PRO A 69 3.63 14.57 -2.39
N ARG A 70 4.09 14.13 -3.56
CA ARG A 70 4.65 15.04 -4.58
C ARG A 70 3.57 15.90 -5.21
N VAL A 71 2.40 15.32 -5.50
CA VAL A 71 1.28 16.02 -6.14
C VAL A 71 0.51 16.88 -5.15
N PHE A 72 0.30 16.37 -3.93
CA PHE A 72 -0.67 16.91 -2.98
C PHE A 72 -0.05 17.37 -1.66
N GLY A 73 1.23 17.01 -1.37
CA GLY A 73 1.85 17.23 -0.07
C GLY A 73 1.96 18.70 0.30
N GLU A 74 2.38 19.56 -0.61
CA GLU A 74 2.50 20.99 -0.37
C GLU A 74 1.18 21.62 0.14
N ARG A 75 0.05 21.13 -0.35
CA ARG A 75 -1.27 21.68 -0.01
C ARG A 75 -1.88 21.05 1.23
N TYR A 76 -1.66 19.75 1.46
CA TYR A 76 -2.43 18.99 2.44
C TYR A 76 -1.59 18.35 3.56
N LEU A 77 -0.26 18.43 3.51
CA LEU A 77 0.63 18.00 4.59
C LEU A 77 1.22 19.21 5.34
N PRO A 78 1.49 19.07 6.65
CA PRO A 78 1.83 20.21 7.52
C PRO A 78 3.26 20.74 7.34
N GLY A 79 3.99 20.34 6.32
CA GLY A 79 5.37 20.79 6.10
C GLY A 79 6.12 19.96 5.08
N PRO A 80 7.39 20.27 4.84
CA PRO A 80 8.23 19.51 3.91
C PRO A 80 8.46 18.08 4.40
N GLY A 81 8.85 17.18 3.48
CA GLY A 81 9.16 15.79 3.82
C GLY A 81 8.06 14.78 3.48
N GLY A 82 6.93 15.23 2.93
CA GLY A 82 5.87 14.32 2.51
C GLY A 82 5.29 13.55 3.69
N TYR A 83 5.25 12.21 3.59
CA TYR A 83 4.74 11.36 4.68
C TYR A 83 5.54 11.52 5.99
N ALA A 84 6.82 11.85 5.94
CA ALA A 84 7.63 12.04 7.14
C ALA A 84 7.12 13.18 8.06
N ALA A 85 6.28 14.08 7.54
CA ALA A 85 5.62 15.11 8.33
C ALA A 85 4.53 14.57 9.27
N VAL A 86 4.02 13.36 9.01
CA VAL A 86 2.90 12.77 9.78
C VAL A 86 3.14 11.33 10.23
N VAL A 87 4.12 10.63 9.65
CA VAL A 87 4.44 9.23 9.99
C VAL A 87 5.95 9.10 10.18
N PRO A 88 6.44 8.39 11.19
CA PRO A 88 7.87 8.12 11.36
C PRO A 88 8.46 7.45 10.11
N TRP A 89 9.64 7.91 9.72
CA TRP A 89 10.35 7.38 8.56
C TRP A 89 11.83 7.21 8.89
N GLU A 90 12.35 6.00 8.76
CA GLU A 90 13.76 5.72 8.95
C GLU A 90 14.55 6.02 7.68
N GLU A 91 15.75 6.57 7.85
CA GLU A 91 16.63 6.84 6.72
C GLU A 91 16.98 5.54 5.95
N GLY A 92 17.00 5.62 4.64
CA GLY A 92 17.28 4.46 3.77
C GLY A 92 16.10 3.50 3.58
N ARG A 93 14.97 3.70 4.24
CA ARG A 93 13.77 2.91 3.99
C ARG A 93 12.94 3.48 2.84
N GLU A 94 12.39 2.58 2.04
CA GLU A 94 11.58 2.92 0.86
C GLU A 94 10.21 3.52 1.23
N LEU A 95 9.65 3.10 2.34
CA LEU A 95 8.34 3.52 2.84
C LEU A 95 8.41 3.88 4.33
N PRO A 96 7.48 4.73 4.82
CA PRO A 96 7.37 5.04 6.24
C PRO A 96 6.99 3.81 7.08
N VAL A 97 7.19 3.93 8.38
CA VAL A 97 6.78 2.92 9.37
C VAL A 97 5.28 2.65 9.26
N GLY A 98 4.90 1.38 9.32
CA GLY A 98 3.50 0.98 9.22
C GLY A 98 2.98 0.83 7.79
N PHE A 99 3.80 1.16 6.79
CA PHE A 99 3.48 0.94 5.38
C PHE A 99 4.17 -0.34 4.91
N ALA A 100 3.41 -1.34 4.59
CA ALA A 100 3.90 -2.63 4.13
C ALA A 100 3.75 -2.78 2.62
N LYS A 101 4.86 -3.02 1.92
CA LYS A 101 4.85 -3.30 0.48
C LYS A 101 4.85 -4.79 0.22
N LYS A 102 3.87 -5.29 -0.51
CA LYS A 102 3.79 -6.66 -0.99
C LYS A 102 3.27 -6.69 -2.42
N ARG A 103 3.77 -7.63 -3.22
CA ARG A 103 3.25 -7.84 -4.57
C ARG A 103 1.99 -8.69 -4.51
N VAL A 104 0.89 -8.13 -5.02
CA VAL A 104 -0.38 -8.82 -5.30
C VAL A 104 -0.85 -8.34 -6.67
N GLY A 105 -0.43 -9.07 -7.70
CA GLY A 105 -0.53 -8.65 -9.10
C GLY A 105 0.47 -7.54 -9.43
N VAL A 106 0.27 -6.35 -8.90
CA VAL A 106 1.23 -5.25 -8.87
C VAL A 106 1.75 -5.05 -7.44
N ASP A 107 2.83 -4.30 -7.28
CA ASP A 107 3.27 -3.91 -5.94
C ASP A 107 2.21 -3.03 -5.30
N ARG A 108 1.76 -3.41 -4.12
CA ARG A 108 0.74 -2.70 -3.34
C ARG A 108 1.28 -2.36 -1.96
N VAL A 109 0.77 -1.27 -1.41
CA VAL A 109 1.05 -0.83 -0.06
C VAL A 109 -0.20 -1.04 0.78
N GLY A 110 -0.08 -1.84 1.81
CA GLY A 110 -1.04 -1.98 2.90
C GLY A 110 -0.54 -1.25 4.14
N PHE A 111 -1.37 -1.24 5.18
CA PHE A 111 -1.02 -0.67 6.48
C PHE A 111 -1.01 -1.78 7.52
N ASN A 112 0.01 -1.78 8.39
CA ASN A 112 0.14 -2.77 9.45
C ASN A 112 -0.02 -2.13 10.86
N CYS A 113 0.10 -2.95 11.90
CA CYS A 113 -0.08 -2.51 13.29
C CYS A 113 0.91 -1.43 13.72
N ALA A 114 2.09 -1.37 13.09
CA ALA A 114 3.12 -0.39 13.45
C ALA A 114 2.69 1.06 13.13
N LEU A 115 1.77 1.29 12.19
CA LEU A 115 1.24 2.63 11.92
C LEU A 115 0.65 3.26 13.19
N CYS A 116 -0.01 2.46 14.05
CA CYS A 116 -0.61 2.93 15.28
C CYS A 116 0.20 2.57 16.54
N HIS A 117 0.99 1.48 16.50
CA HIS A 117 1.66 0.94 17.67
C HIS A 117 3.19 1.10 17.62
N THR A 118 3.67 2.29 17.30
CA THR A 118 5.07 2.67 17.39
C THR A 118 5.25 3.92 18.21
N THR A 119 6.38 4.02 18.89
CA THR A 119 6.79 5.21 19.63
C THR A 119 8.11 5.73 19.05
N ALA A 120 8.23 7.03 18.87
CA ALA A 120 9.48 7.67 18.55
C ALA A 120 10.09 8.27 19.84
N ARG A 121 11.26 7.78 20.24
CA ARG A 121 11.97 8.28 21.42
C ARG A 121 13.24 9.02 21.01
N ARG A 122 13.36 10.27 21.43
CA ARG A 122 14.59 11.03 21.28
C ARG A 122 15.55 10.63 22.41
N LEU A 123 16.73 10.15 22.06
CA LEU A 123 17.80 9.85 23.03
C LEU A 123 18.69 11.10 23.18
N PRO A 124 19.27 11.35 24.38
CA PRO A 124 20.06 12.55 24.62
C PRO A 124 21.27 12.74 23.70
N ASP A 125 21.85 11.63 23.22
CA ASP A 125 23.07 11.61 22.42
C ASP A 125 22.83 11.35 20.92
N HIS A 126 21.58 11.40 20.47
CA HIS A 126 21.21 11.13 19.06
C HIS A 126 20.31 12.22 18.50
N ASP A 127 20.71 12.80 17.36
CA ASP A 127 19.93 13.84 16.67
C ASP A 127 18.63 13.30 16.06
N THR A 128 18.61 12.01 15.70
CA THR A 128 17.43 11.36 15.11
C THR A 128 16.66 10.53 16.16
N PRO A 129 15.32 10.66 16.21
CA PRO A 129 14.52 9.84 17.10
C PRO A 129 14.65 8.36 16.76
N ARG A 130 14.88 7.52 17.78
CA ARG A 130 14.83 6.06 17.62
C ARG A 130 13.37 5.60 17.60
N ILE A 131 13.03 4.81 16.62
CA ILE A 131 11.71 4.17 16.51
C ILE A 131 11.71 2.92 17.40
N VAL A 132 10.69 2.81 18.24
CA VAL A 132 10.49 1.68 19.15
C VAL A 132 9.25 0.92 18.69
N ALA A 133 9.45 -0.33 18.27
CA ALA A 133 8.38 -1.23 17.87
C ALA A 133 7.45 -1.53 19.06
N ALA A 134 6.16 -1.71 18.78
CA ALA A 134 5.12 -2.02 19.77
C ALA A 134 5.03 -1.02 20.95
N GLY A 135 5.40 0.24 20.73
CA GLY A 135 5.30 1.30 21.74
C GLY A 135 3.85 1.65 22.08
N ALA A 136 3.63 2.07 23.33
CA ALA A 136 2.29 2.42 23.82
C ALA A 136 1.78 3.79 23.31
N LEU A 137 2.65 4.62 22.78
CA LEU A 137 2.32 5.95 22.27
C LEU A 137 2.37 5.96 20.74
N HIS A 138 1.41 6.65 20.14
CA HIS A 138 1.37 6.80 18.69
C HIS A 138 2.43 7.81 18.23
N ALA A 139 3.41 7.34 17.44
CA ALA A 139 4.38 8.21 16.80
C ALA A 139 3.83 8.83 15.50
N ALA A 140 2.84 8.20 14.88
CA ALA A 140 2.18 8.69 13.68
C ALA A 140 0.97 9.56 14.02
N ASP A 141 0.81 10.67 13.29
CA ASP A 141 -0.45 11.43 13.27
C ASP A 141 -1.41 10.80 12.25
N VAL A 142 -2.05 9.71 12.70
CA VAL A 142 -2.97 8.92 11.84
C VAL A 142 -4.15 9.76 11.35
N ARG A 143 -4.60 10.74 12.15
CA ARG A 143 -5.68 11.63 11.76
C ARG A 143 -5.29 12.52 10.60
N ARG A 144 -4.13 13.16 10.67
CA ARG A 144 -3.61 13.98 9.56
C ARG A 144 -3.32 13.15 8.32
N LEU A 145 -2.85 11.91 8.48
CA LEU A 145 -2.68 10.99 7.36
C LEU A 145 -4.04 10.68 6.69
N ALA A 146 -5.08 10.42 7.48
CA ALA A 146 -6.43 10.20 6.98
C ALA A 146 -7.00 11.43 6.26
N ASP A 147 -6.82 12.62 6.84
CA ASP A 147 -7.22 13.89 6.24
C ASP A 147 -6.48 14.15 4.93
N PHE A 148 -5.18 13.82 4.88
CA PHE A 148 -4.38 13.90 3.66
C PHE A 148 -4.93 12.97 2.56
N PHE A 149 -5.21 11.71 2.87
CA PHE A 149 -5.76 10.76 1.90
C PHE A 149 -7.11 11.21 1.36
N THR A 150 -8.00 11.67 2.23
CA THR A 150 -9.32 12.15 1.86
C THR A 150 -9.23 13.40 0.99
N SER A 151 -8.39 14.37 1.37
CA SER A 151 -8.18 15.62 0.65
C SER A 151 -7.54 15.38 -0.72
N ALA A 152 -6.50 14.57 -0.79
CA ALA A 152 -5.85 14.19 -2.04
C ALA A 152 -6.83 13.51 -3.01
N ALA A 153 -7.60 12.53 -2.51
CA ALA A 153 -8.58 11.82 -3.34
C ALA A 153 -9.74 12.71 -3.81
N SER A 154 -10.06 13.77 -3.07
CA SER A 154 -11.13 14.72 -3.40
C SER A 154 -10.67 15.85 -4.34
N ASP A 155 -9.36 16.08 -4.47
CA ASP A 155 -8.79 17.11 -5.34
C ASP A 155 -9.03 16.78 -6.82
N ALA A 156 -9.35 17.77 -7.64
CA ALA A 156 -9.54 17.62 -9.09
C ALA A 156 -8.28 17.12 -9.82
N ARG A 157 -7.08 17.40 -9.26
CA ARG A 157 -5.80 16.92 -9.78
C ARG A 157 -5.61 15.41 -9.57
N PHE A 158 -6.45 14.74 -8.76
CA PHE A 158 -6.41 13.28 -8.65
C PHE A 158 -7.04 12.64 -9.90
N ASN A 159 -6.30 12.65 -10.98
CA ASN A 159 -6.68 12.07 -12.26
C ASN A 159 -5.50 11.31 -12.87
N ALA A 160 -5.80 10.49 -13.88
CA ALA A 160 -4.80 9.61 -14.48
C ALA A 160 -3.63 10.36 -15.13
N ASP A 161 -3.88 11.51 -15.73
CA ASP A 161 -2.83 12.26 -16.43
C ASP A 161 -1.83 12.85 -15.43
N THR A 162 -2.31 13.49 -14.38
CA THR A 162 -1.45 14.05 -13.33
C THR A 162 -0.64 12.97 -12.61
N ILE A 163 -1.31 11.89 -12.17
CA ILE A 163 -0.64 10.81 -11.42
C ILE A 163 0.37 10.06 -12.30
N LEU A 164 0.04 9.76 -13.57
CA LEU A 164 0.96 9.09 -14.47
C LEU A 164 2.16 9.96 -14.84
N THR A 165 1.97 11.27 -14.97
CA THR A 165 3.10 12.19 -15.21
C THR A 165 4.10 12.13 -14.06
N GLU A 166 3.64 12.15 -12.81
CA GLU A 166 4.52 12.03 -11.65
C GLU A 166 5.16 10.64 -11.52
N ILE A 167 4.42 9.58 -11.87
CA ILE A 167 5.00 8.22 -11.89
C ILE A 167 6.12 8.14 -12.93
N ASP A 168 5.94 8.69 -14.14
CA ASP A 168 6.93 8.67 -15.21
C ASP A 168 8.24 9.40 -14.86
N LEU A 169 8.19 10.37 -13.95
CA LEU A 169 9.39 11.03 -13.41
C LEU A 169 10.20 10.12 -12.48
N ALA A 170 9.55 9.17 -11.83
CA ALA A 170 10.17 8.25 -10.89
C ALA A 170 10.48 6.87 -11.50
N TYR A 171 9.61 6.39 -12.39
CA TYR A 171 9.68 5.03 -12.92
C TYR A 171 8.99 4.91 -14.28
N ARG A 172 9.61 4.17 -15.20
CA ARG A 172 9.00 3.88 -16.51
C ARG A 172 8.11 2.65 -16.43
N LEU A 173 6.81 2.87 -16.53
CA LEU A 173 5.83 1.80 -16.65
C LEU A 173 5.90 1.17 -18.06
N SER A 174 5.65 -0.14 -18.16
CA SER A 174 5.35 -0.77 -19.44
C SER A 174 4.06 -0.20 -20.04
N VAL A 175 3.87 -0.32 -21.35
CA VAL A 175 2.64 0.15 -22.01
C VAL A 175 1.40 -0.46 -21.38
N LEU A 176 1.43 -1.77 -21.10
CA LEU A 176 0.33 -2.46 -20.46
C LEU A 176 0.09 -1.97 -19.03
N ASP A 177 1.14 -1.84 -18.21
CA ASP A 177 1.00 -1.35 -16.84
C ASP A 177 0.48 0.09 -16.83
N ARG A 178 0.92 0.94 -17.77
CA ARG A 178 0.41 2.30 -17.93
C ARG A 178 -1.10 2.33 -18.24
N LEU A 179 -1.58 1.43 -19.11
CA LEU A 179 -3.02 1.29 -19.39
C LEU A 179 -3.78 0.80 -18.14
N LEU A 180 -3.23 -0.19 -17.43
CA LEU A 180 -3.82 -0.68 -16.18
C LEU A 180 -3.85 0.41 -15.09
N TYR A 181 -2.77 1.21 -14.95
CA TYR A 181 -2.76 2.34 -14.03
C TYR A 181 -3.82 3.37 -14.42
N ARG A 182 -3.92 3.74 -15.69
CA ARG A 182 -4.86 4.74 -16.18
C ARG A 182 -6.32 4.38 -15.93
N TYR A 183 -6.69 3.14 -16.28
CA TYR A 183 -8.10 2.76 -16.33
C TYR A 183 -8.58 1.91 -15.15
N VAL A 184 -7.65 1.35 -14.37
CA VAL A 184 -7.99 0.45 -13.27
C VAL A 184 -7.46 0.96 -11.94
N TRP A 185 -6.14 1.12 -11.82
CA TRP A 185 -5.51 1.33 -10.53
C TRP A 185 -5.74 2.74 -9.97
N ILE A 186 -5.56 3.80 -10.77
CA ILE A 186 -5.75 5.17 -10.32
C ILE A 186 -7.22 5.45 -9.95
N PRO A 187 -8.23 5.10 -10.75
CA PRO A 187 -9.63 5.27 -10.35
C PRO A 187 -9.97 4.52 -9.06
N ARG A 188 -9.56 3.25 -8.94
CA ARG A 188 -9.77 2.46 -7.72
C ARG A 188 -9.03 3.01 -6.51
N SER A 189 -7.84 3.58 -6.70
CA SER A 189 -7.09 4.21 -5.62
C SER A 189 -7.84 5.40 -5.04
N ARG A 190 -8.53 6.19 -5.85
CA ARG A 190 -9.37 7.29 -5.38
C ARG A 190 -10.44 6.81 -4.40
N GLU A 191 -11.18 5.78 -4.79
CA GLU A 191 -12.24 5.20 -3.94
C GLU A 191 -11.66 4.62 -2.64
N ARG A 192 -10.51 3.94 -2.74
CA ARG A 192 -9.81 3.35 -1.59
C ARG A 192 -9.29 4.38 -0.61
N LEU A 193 -8.70 5.47 -1.10
CA LEU A 193 -8.21 6.56 -0.25
C LEU A 193 -9.35 7.21 0.53
N LEU A 194 -10.52 7.42 -0.10
CA LEU A 194 -11.71 7.92 0.57
C LEU A 194 -12.25 6.95 1.62
N ALA A 195 -12.18 5.64 1.35
CA ALA A 195 -12.58 4.62 2.32
C ALA A 195 -11.61 4.57 3.50
N LEU A 196 -10.29 4.54 3.25
CA LEU A 196 -9.26 4.56 4.28
C LEU A 196 -9.34 5.79 5.18
N GLY A 197 -9.57 6.97 4.60
CA GLY A 197 -9.77 8.19 5.38
C GLY A 197 -10.92 8.06 6.37
N ARG A 198 -12.04 7.46 5.97
CA ARG A 198 -13.19 7.20 6.84
C ARG A 198 -12.90 6.14 7.91
N GLU A 199 -12.22 5.05 7.54
CA GLU A 199 -11.85 3.97 8.46
C GLU A 199 -10.92 4.48 9.56
N LEU A 200 -9.86 5.22 9.19
CA LEU A 200 -8.88 5.77 10.12
C LEU A 200 -9.44 6.87 11.04
N THR A 201 -10.52 7.54 10.64
CA THR A 201 -11.19 8.56 11.47
C THR A 201 -12.42 8.05 12.21
N SER A 202 -12.81 6.80 12.02
CA SER A 202 -13.98 6.23 12.67
C SER A 202 -13.79 6.16 14.20
N PRO A 203 -14.86 6.34 15.01
CA PRO A 203 -14.78 6.22 16.47
C PRO A 203 -14.26 4.85 16.95
N HIS A 204 -14.47 3.79 16.16
CA HIS A 204 -13.94 2.45 16.45
C HIS A 204 -12.42 2.34 16.27
N ALA A 205 -11.81 3.18 15.45
CA ALA A 205 -10.35 3.25 15.35
C ALA A 205 -9.74 4.04 16.52
N ALA A 206 -10.47 5.01 17.06
CA ALA A 206 -10.03 5.85 18.17
C ALA A 206 -10.24 5.17 19.54
N THR A 207 -11.29 4.37 19.67
CA THR A 207 -11.50 3.46 20.79
C THR A 207 -11.08 2.09 20.30
N GLY A 208 -9.82 1.72 20.50
CA GLY A 208 -9.47 0.31 20.51
C GLY A 208 -10.46 -0.33 21.48
N ASP A 209 -11.54 -0.91 20.95
CA ASP A 209 -12.51 -1.63 21.76
C ASP A 209 -11.75 -2.85 22.32
N ALA A 210 -11.09 -2.60 23.45
CA ALA A 210 -10.47 -3.60 24.31
C ALA A 210 -11.56 -4.46 24.97
N ARG A 211 -12.58 -4.84 24.23
CA ARG A 211 -13.32 -6.06 24.45
C ARG A 211 -12.53 -7.18 23.82
N SER A 212 -11.28 -7.28 24.26
CA SER A 212 -10.51 -8.50 24.19
C SER A 212 -11.41 -9.60 24.71
N ALA A 213 -11.83 -10.50 23.85
CA ALA A 213 -12.27 -11.80 24.33
C ALA A 213 -11.15 -12.29 25.26
N PRO A 214 -11.47 -12.78 26.47
CA PRO A 214 -10.46 -13.22 27.40
C PRO A 214 -9.60 -14.25 26.69
N PHE A 215 -8.28 -14.05 26.68
CA PHE A 215 -7.34 -15.03 26.20
C PHE A 215 -7.66 -16.37 26.86
N PRO A 216 -7.87 -17.45 26.12
CA PRO A 216 -8.04 -18.74 26.73
C PRO A 216 -6.74 -19.05 27.48
N THR A 217 -6.80 -19.02 28.81
CA THR A 217 -5.75 -19.47 29.68
C THR A 217 -5.67 -21.00 29.57
N SER A 218 -5.04 -21.50 28.52
CA SER A 218 -4.63 -22.90 28.49
C SER A 218 -3.32 -23.01 29.26
N PRO A 219 -3.27 -23.80 30.31
CA PRO A 219 -2.02 -24.05 31.03
C PRO A 219 -1.08 -24.76 30.08
N ILE A 220 0.10 -24.20 29.87
CA ILE A 220 1.22 -24.85 29.20
C ILE A 220 1.61 -26.01 30.10
N ARG A 221 1.43 -27.24 29.63
CA ARG A 221 2.02 -28.44 30.21
C ARG A 221 3.36 -28.73 29.55
#